data_702a52e3f82db2bcea37402a6e376b0b
#
_entry.id   702a52e3f82db2bcea37402a6e376b0b
#
_cell.length_a   1.000
_cell.length_b   1.000
_cell.length_c   1.000
_cell.angle_alpha   90.00
_cell.angle_beta   90.00
_cell.angle_gamma   90.00
#
_symmetry.space_group_name_H-M   'P 1'
#
loop_
_entity.id
_entity.type
_entity.pdbx_description
1 polymer ?
#
loop_
_entity_poly.entity_id
_entity_poly.type
_entity_poly.pdbx_seq_one_letter_code
_entity_poly.pdbx_strand_id
1 'polypeptide(L)'
;ILDKEFSHKQKRRLNDYHDRLNMACPYCGDSHRHKHSKRGNLYFNRLFYICFNCDKKTTLDKMCRDFNEQIDPGKKLEMIEHLDSVMTYNDYENEFVDAQFDNLIDMKDLEAVFASNITPINDFQPIKVNGGIYKYLIGRGIGPELHKNIYQAKYHKNENESEWIIAMLNRRGDKIIGMQVRNLKGGRRRMFKIYNYENLLEWVNHGKEEPLNVDMGEMVIYNKLSYYFNILNVNFEKRITVFEGYLDSLFYPNSIGLVGVNTDYRFLENNGFDIQYFFDNDEAGFNKSEEKMNEGFSVFLWRKLLNDIVDKKNSADPYKLFHRIVKVKDINKL
;
A
#
# COMPACT_ATOMS: atom_id res chain seq x y z
N ILE A 1 8.60 -21.81 -21.76
CA ILE A 1 7.14 -21.55 -21.75
C ILE A 1 6.88 -20.09 -22.00
N LEU A 2 7.37 -19.20 -21.13
CA LEU A 2 7.05 -17.78 -21.22
C LEU A 2 7.49 -17.16 -22.54
N ASP A 3 8.65 -17.53 -23.07
CA ASP A 3 9.15 -16.98 -24.31
C ASP A 3 8.46 -17.56 -25.55
N LYS A 4 8.07 -18.84 -25.52
CA LYS A 4 7.34 -19.48 -26.61
C LYS A 4 5.89 -19.03 -26.69
N GLU A 5 5.19 -19.02 -25.56
CA GLU A 5 3.75 -18.71 -25.51
C GLU A 5 3.44 -17.20 -25.57
N PHE A 6 4.41 -16.35 -25.20
CA PHE A 6 4.20 -14.90 -25.06
C PHE A 6 5.13 -14.05 -25.92
N SER A 7 5.95 -14.65 -26.78
CA SER A 7 6.92 -13.95 -27.65
C SER A 7 6.31 -12.79 -28.45
N HIS A 8 5.07 -12.93 -28.89
CA HIS A 8 4.37 -11.94 -29.72
C HIS A 8 3.50 -10.95 -28.93
N LYS A 9 3.30 -11.15 -27.62
CA LYS A 9 2.32 -10.37 -26.86
C LYS A 9 2.90 -9.51 -25.76
N GLN A 10 4.21 -9.53 -25.54
CA GLN A 10 4.96 -8.68 -24.61
C GLN A 10 4.27 -8.41 -23.26
N LYS A 11 3.60 -9.41 -22.69
CA LYS A 11 2.70 -9.13 -21.57
C LYS A 11 3.21 -9.74 -20.28
N ARG A 12 4.49 -9.47 -20.02
CA ARG A 12 5.16 -9.77 -18.76
C ARG A 12 5.60 -8.47 -18.11
N ARG A 13 5.40 -8.35 -16.83
CA ARG A 13 5.93 -7.26 -16.02
C ARG A 13 6.25 -7.81 -14.63
N LEU A 14 7.45 -7.56 -14.16
CA LEU A 14 7.73 -7.66 -12.73
C LEU A 14 6.82 -6.67 -12.00
N ASN A 15 6.25 -7.06 -10.88
CA ASN A 15 5.56 -6.10 -10.04
C ASN A 15 6.57 -5.22 -9.31
N ASP A 16 6.09 -4.17 -8.70
CA ASP A 16 6.91 -3.15 -8.04
C ASP A 16 7.73 -3.72 -6.85
N TYR A 17 7.34 -4.86 -6.31
CA TYR A 17 8.04 -5.58 -5.23
C TYR A 17 9.02 -6.66 -5.73
N HIS A 18 9.13 -6.86 -7.02
CA HIS A 18 9.93 -7.91 -7.66
C HIS A 18 9.66 -9.35 -7.12
N ASP A 19 8.55 -9.55 -6.38
CA ASP A 19 8.15 -10.83 -5.77
C ASP A 19 7.34 -11.72 -6.70
N ARG A 20 6.84 -11.16 -7.82
CA ARG A 20 6.03 -11.89 -8.79
C ARG A 20 6.12 -11.32 -10.20
N LEU A 21 5.91 -12.19 -11.17
CA LEU A 21 5.75 -11.85 -12.56
C LEU A 21 4.27 -11.75 -12.92
N ASN A 22 3.80 -10.55 -13.28
CA ASN A 22 2.48 -10.35 -13.86
C ASN A 22 2.52 -10.68 -15.35
N MET A 23 1.61 -11.53 -15.81
CA MET A 23 1.61 -12.03 -17.19
C MET A 23 0.20 -12.32 -17.69
N ALA A 24 0.04 -12.39 -19.00
CA ALA A 24 -1.17 -12.96 -19.58
C ALA A 24 -1.26 -14.45 -19.19
N CYS A 25 -2.45 -14.93 -18.89
CA CYS A 25 -2.62 -16.31 -18.47
C CYS A 25 -2.40 -17.28 -19.62
N PRO A 26 -1.47 -18.25 -19.53
CA PRO A 26 -1.26 -19.24 -20.58
C PRO A 26 -2.43 -20.22 -20.73
N TYR A 27 -3.24 -20.41 -19.69
CA TYR A 27 -4.36 -21.34 -19.70
C TYR A 27 -5.63 -20.77 -20.35
N CYS A 28 -5.95 -19.51 -20.09
CA CYS A 28 -7.18 -18.89 -20.61
C CYS A 28 -6.93 -17.77 -21.62
N GLY A 29 -5.67 -17.47 -21.93
CA GLY A 29 -5.29 -16.40 -22.86
C GLY A 29 -5.56 -15.00 -22.35
N ASP A 30 -6.02 -14.88 -21.11
CA ASP A 30 -6.33 -13.66 -20.38
C ASP A 30 -6.92 -12.53 -21.22
N SER A 31 -8.22 -12.34 -21.04
CA SER A 31 -8.97 -11.16 -21.48
C SER A 31 -9.20 -10.98 -22.98
N HIS A 32 -10.25 -11.60 -23.48
CA HIS A 32 -10.85 -11.25 -24.78
C HIS A 32 -11.32 -9.78 -24.85
N ARG A 33 -11.54 -9.10 -23.72
CA ARG A 33 -12.08 -7.73 -23.66
C ARG A 33 -11.04 -6.63 -23.46
N HIS A 34 -9.89 -6.93 -22.88
CA HIS A 34 -8.85 -5.92 -22.61
C HIS A 34 -7.46 -6.46 -22.94
N LYS A 35 -6.94 -6.08 -24.11
CA LYS A 35 -5.62 -6.52 -24.63
C LYS A 35 -4.42 -6.29 -23.69
N HIS A 36 -4.61 -5.53 -22.61
CA HIS A 36 -3.56 -5.14 -21.67
C HIS A 36 -3.69 -5.76 -20.27
N SER A 37 -4.71 -6.60 -20.02
CA SER A 37 -4.87 -7.24 -18.71
C SER A 37 -3.81 -8.31 -18.49
N LYS A 38 -3.16 -8.30 -17.34
CA LYS A 38 -2.17 -9.29 -16.90
C LYS A 38 -2.65 -9.87 -15.58
N ARG A 39 -3.58 -10.83 -15.66
CA ARG A 39 -4.22 -11.41 -14.47
C ARG A 39 -3.57 -12.71 -14.01
N GLY A 40 -2.60 -13.23 -14.78
CA GLY A 40 -1.72 -14.29 -14.36
C GLY A 40 -0.61 -13.74 -13.47
N ASN A 41 -0.35 -14.39 -12.35
CA ASN A 41 0.67 -14.00 -11.38
C ASN A 41 1.50 -15.22 -11.01
N LEU A 42 2.78 -15.21 -11.34
CA LEU A 42 3.74 -16.20 -10.88
C LEU A 42 4.51 -15.62 -9.71
N TYR A 43 4.25 -16.14 -8.52
CA TYR A 43 4.91 -15.75 -7.27
C TYR A 43 6.24 -16.51 -7.13
N PHE A 44 7.34 -15.78 -6.96
CA PHE A 44 8.67 -16.38 -6.94
C PHE A 44 8.97 -17.11 -5.63
N ASN A 45 8.53 -16.58 -4.50
CA ASN A 45 8.78 -17.17 -3.18
C ASN A 45 8.19 -18.58 -2.98
N ARG A 46 7.19 -18.96 -3.77
CA ARG A 46 6.55 -20.28 -3.71
C ARG A 46 6.58 -21.01 -5.03
N LEU A 47 7.15 -20.41 -6.08
CA LEU A 47 7.07 -20.90 -7.46
C LEU A 47 5.63 -21.33 -7.84
N PHE A 48 4.68 -20.48 -7.43
CA PHE A 48 3.25 -20.75 -7.52
C PHE A 48 2.56 -19.76 -8.43
N TYR A 49 1.72 -20.27 -9.31
CA TYR A 49 0.98 -19.49 -10.29
C TYR A 49 -0.50 -19.39 -9.94
N ILE A 50 -1.07 -18.20 -10.02
CA ILE A 50 -2.51 -17.93 -9.91
C ILE A 50 -2.95 -17.04 -11.07
N CYS A 51 -4.09 -17.37 -11.70
CA CYS A 51 -4.79 -16.48 -12.62
C CYS A 51 -6.08 -15.97 -11.99
N PHE A 52 -6.20 -14.67 -11.82
CA PHE A 52 -7.42 -14.04 -11.29
C PHE A 52 -8.55 -13.89 -12.34
N ASN A 53 -8.38 -14.45 -13.54
CA ASN A 53 -9.44 -14.47 -14.56
C ASN A 53 -10.12 -15.82 -14.67
N CYS A 54 -9.39 -16.92 -14.55
CA CYS A 54 -9.93 -18.27 -14.65
C CYS A 54 -9.71 -19.12 -13.40
N ASP A 55 -9.27 -18.50 -12.30
CA ASP A 55 -8.98 -19.13 -11.00
C ASP A 55 -8.02 -20.33 -11.06
N LYS A 56 -7.26 -20.46 -12.17
CA LYS A 56 -6.24 -21.51 -12.28
C LYS A 56 -5.16 -21.28 -11.25
N LYS A 57 -4.96 -22.28 -10.40
CA LYS A 57 -3.89 -22.32 -9.38
C LYS A 57 -3.00 -23.52 -9.67
N THR A 58 -1.69 -23.33 -9.72
CA THR A 58 -0.73 -24.40 -10.02
C THR A 58 0.68 -24.04 -9.57
N THR A 59 1.52 -25.04 -9.37
CA THR A 59 2.96 -24.82 -9.17
C THR A 59 3.66 -24.62 -10.51
N LEU A 60 4.85 -24.00 -10.50
CA LEU A 60 5.63 -23.82 -11.71
C LEU A 60 5.98 -25.17 -12.37
N ASP A 61 6.36 -26.18 -11.59
CA ASP A 61 6.65 -27.53 -12.11
C ASP A 61 5.45 -28.17 -12.81
N LYS A 62 4.25 -28.01 -12.27
CA LYS A 62 3.03 -28.50 -12.90
C LYS A 62 2.67 -27.66 -14.12
N MET A 63 2.85 -26.36 -14.08
CA MET A 63 2.65 -25.48 -15.22
C MET A 63 3.58 -25.87 -16.37
N CYS A 64 4.85 -26.17 -16.09
CA CYS A 64 5.80 -26.66 -17.09
C CYS A 64 5.33 -27.98 -17.72
N ARG A 65 4.86 -28.93 -16.93
CA ARG A 65 4.31 -30.21 -17.44
C ARG A 65 3.05 -30.01 -18.27
N ASP A 66 2.15 -29.12 -17.84
CA ASP A 66 0.89 -28.84 -18.57
C ASP A 66 1.17 -28.28 -19.98
N PHE A 67 2.34 -27.68 -20.21
CA PHE A 67 2.78 -27.15 -21.51
C PHE A 67 3.90 -27.96 -22.17
N ASN A 68 4.12 -29.19 -21.72
CA ASN A 68 5.17 -30.10 -22.22
C ASN A 68 6.58 -29.49 -22.21
N GLU A 69 6.86 -28.63 -21.24
CA GLU A 69 8.18 -28.02 -21.06
C GLU A 69 8.91 -28.70 -19.91
N GLN A 70 10.20 -28.94 -20.08
CA GLN A 70 11.07 -29.37 -18.98
C GLN A 70 11.91 -28.19 -18.53
N ILE A 71 11.98 -27.98 -17.23
CA ILE A 71 12.91 -27.00 -16.66
C ILE A 71 14.28 -27.69 -16.65
N ASP A 72 15.25 -27.08 -17.34
CA ASP A 72 16.64 -27.50 -17.26
C ASP A 72 17.11 -27.48 -15.80
N PRO A 73 17.70 -28.58 -15.27
CA PRO A 73 18.13 -28.65 -13.88
C PRO A 73 19.12 -27.54 -13.49
N GLY A 74 20.02 -27.13 -14.40
CA GLY A 74 20.95 -26.05 -14.16
C GLY A 74 20.26 -24.71 -14.03
N LYS A 75 19.29 -24.41 -14.90
CA LYS A 75 18.46 -23.20 -14.80
C LYS A 75 17.55 -23.19 -13.58
N LYS A 76 17.12 -24.38 -13.12
CA LYS A 76 16.37 -24.50 -11.87
C LYS A 76 17.27 -24.15 -10.68
N LEU A 77 18.52 -24.55 -10.70
CA LEU A 77 19.51 -24.23 -9.67
C LEU A 77 19.82 -22.71 -9.70
N GLU A 78 20.08 -22.13 -10.85
CA GLU A 78 20.26 -20.68 -11.04
C GLU A 78 19.03 -19.89 -10.54
N MET A 79 17.81 -20.37 -10.82
CA MET A 79 16.60 -19.78 -10.28
C MET A 79 16.53 -19.89 -8.76
N ILE A 80 16.90 -21.01 -8.16
CA ILE A 80 16.91 -21.19 -6.72
C ILE A 80 17.99 -20.30 -6.10
N GLU A 81 19.18 -20.24 -6.64
CA GLU A 81 20.26 -19.35 -6.20
C GLU A 81 19.88 -17.87 -6.35
N HIS A 82 19.20 -17.51 -7.42
CA HIS A 82 18.67 -16.17 -7.59
C HIS A 82 17.49 -15.89 -6.64
N LEU A 83 16.66 -16.88 -6.36
CA LEU A 83 15.60 -16.80 -5.36
C LEU A 83 16.19 -16.77 -3.94
N ASP A 84 17.24 -17.50 -3.66
CA ASP A 84 17.97 -17.44 -2.40
C ASP A 84 18.68 -16.07 -2.27
N SER A 85 19.23 -15.51 -3.32
CA SER A 85 19.75 -14.13 -3.31
C SER A 85 18.63 -13.09 -3.13
N VAL A 86 17.44 -13.33 -3.69
CA VAL A 86 16.22 -12.50 -3.46
C VAL A 86 15.60 -12.82 -2.11
N MET A 87 15.79 -14.00 -1.55
CA MET A 87 15.33 -14.37 -0.20
C MET A 87 16.30 -13.91 0.89
N THR A 88 17.61 -13.80 0.62
CA THR A 88 18.56 -13.05 1.46
C THR A 88 18.21 -11.55 1.50
N TYR A 89 17.45 -11.03 0.54
CA TYR A 89 16.80 -9.73 0.66
C TYR A 89 15.83 -9.65 1.86
N ASN A 90 15.31 -10.76 2.36
CA ASN A 90 14.54 -10.78 3.61
C ASN A 90 15.41 -10.60 4.86
N ASP A 91 16.73 -10.83 4.79
CA ASP A 91 17.65 -10.54 5.91
C ASP A 91 17.85 -9.02 6.09
N TYR A 92 17.66 -8.21 5.04
CA TYR A 92 17.61 -6.75 5.18
C TYR A 92 16.39 -6.26 5.96
N GLU A 93 15.33 -7.08 6.14
CA GLU A 93 14.21 -6.72 7.01
C GLU A 93 14.63 -6.61 8.48
N ASN A 94 15.67 -7.32 8.90
CA ASN A 94 16.21 -7.24 10.26
C ASN A 94 17.13 -6.02 10.46
N GLU A 95 17.67 -5.45 9.40
CA GLU A 95 18.55 -4.26 9.47
C GLU A 95 17.76 -2.94 9.51
N PHE A 96 16.43 -2.98 9.34
CA PHE A 96 15.61 -1.77 9.32
C PHE A 96 15.67 -0.94 10.62
N VAL A 97 15.85 -1.59 11.77
CA VAL A 97 15.94 -0.90 13.07
C VAL A 97 17.16 0.01 13.14
N ASP A 98 18.23 -0.34 12.40
CA ASP A 98 19.49 0.40 12.31
C ASP A 98 19.65 1.20 11.01
N ALA A 99 18.67 1.13 10.08
CA ALA A 99 18.74 1.82 8.81
C ALA A 99 18.82 3.34 9.02
N GLN A 100 19.94 3.90 8.66
CA GLN A 100 20.08 5.35 8.51
C GLN A 100 19.32 5.74 7.26
N PHE A 101 18.22 6.49 7.43
CA PHE A 101 17.41 7.01 6.33
C PHE A 101 18.05 8.25 5.69
N ASP A 102 19.33 8.12 5.30
CA ASP A 102 20.11 9.28 4.83
C ASP A 102 19.72 9.72 3.41
N ASN A 103 19.26 8.77 2.59
CA ASN A 103 18.96 8.97 1.18
C ASN A 103 17.45 9.21 0.89
N LEU A 104 16.68 9.65 1.89
CA LEU A 104 15.28 9.99 1.67
C LEU A 104 15.13 11.32 0.90
N ILE A 105 14.04 11.41 0.14
CA ILE A 105 13.73 12.60 -0.68
C ILE A 105 13.41 13.80 0.22
N ASP A 106 14.01 14.95 -0.09
CA ASP A 106 13.70 16.20 0.59
C ASP A 106 12.37 16.81 0.11
N MET A 107 11.61 17.34 1.05
CA MET A 107 10.31 17.99 0.77
C MET A 107 10.45 19.11 -0.26
N LYS A 108 11.53 19.94 -0.16
CA LYS A 108 11.81 21.03 -1.09
C LYS A 108 11.98 20.54 -2.54
N ASP A 109 12.58 19.35 -2.73
CA ASP A 109 12.78 18.80 -4.07
C ASP A 109 11.45 18.34 -4.66
N LEU A 110 10.58 17.74 -3.84
CA LEU A 110 9.25 17.33 -4.27
C LEU A 110 8.35 18.55 -4.58
N GLU A 111 8.41 19.60 -3.77
CA GLU A 111 7.70 20.87 -4.03
C GLU A 111 8.15 21.51 -5.35
N ALA A 112 9.46 21.51 -5.64
CA ALA A 112 9.99 21.99 -6.92
C ALA A 112 9.46 21.19 -8.11
N VAL A 113 9.37 19.87 -7.97
CA VAL A 113 8.79 18.96 -8.97
C VAL A 113 7.32 19.32 -9.23
N PHE A 114 6.53 19.52 -8.20
CA PHE A 114 5.10 19.87 -8.36
C PHE A 114 4.89 21.28 -8.95
N ALA A 115 5.84 22.18 -8.76
CA ALA A 115 5.83 23.50 -9.39
C ALA A 115 6.23 23.47 -10.87
N SER A 116 6.97 22.46 -11.33
CA SER A 116 7.52 22.38 -12.69
C SER A 116 6.56 21.79 -13.73
N ASN A 117 5.38 21.30 -13.33
CA ASN A 117 4.37 20.66 -14.18
C ASN A 117 4.85 19.40 -14.95
N ILE A 118 5.96 18.79 -14.54
CA ILE A 118 6.45 17.54 -15.13
C ILE A 118 5.68 16.30 -14.65
N THR A 119 4.84 16.45 -13.63
CA THR A 119 4.02 15.39 -13.05
C THR A 119 2.53 15.71 -13.22
N PRO A 120 1.65 14.71 -13.11
CA PRO A 120 0.22 14.95 -13.13
C PRO A 120 -0.30 15.67 -11.88
N ILE A 121 0.56 16.00 -10.91
CA ILE A 121 0.22 16.68 -9.65
C ILE A 121 0.83 18.07 -9.66
N ASN A 122 0.00 19.08 -9.43
CA ASN A 122 0.42 20.47 -9.26
C ASN A 122 -0.47 21.20 -8.24
N ASP A 123 -0.28 22.51 -8.08
CA ASP A 123 -0.99 23.32 -7.06
C ASP A 123 -0.88 22.67 -5.66
N PHE A 124 0.27 22.05 -5.36
CA PHE A 124 0.52 21.39 -4.09
C PHE A 124 0.70 22.41 -2.97
N GLN A 125 -0.15 22.37 -1.96
CA GLN A 125 -0.17 23.36 -0.89
C GLN A 125 -0.81 22.79 0.39
N PRO A 126 -0.55 23.40 1.55
CA PRO A 126 -1.27 23.07 2.79
C PRO A 126 -2.78 23.15 2.62
N ILE A 127 -3.53 22.43 3.46
CA ILE A 127 -4.99 22.41 3.41
C ILE A 127 -5.54 23.84 3.63
N LYS A 128 -6.32 24.30 2.68
CA LYS A 128 -6.95 25.63 2.72
C LYS A 128 -8.14 25.62 3.69
N VAL A 129 -8.05 26.42 4.75
CA VAL A 129 -9.13 26.55 5.74
C VAL A 129 -10.45 26.92 5.02
N ASN A 130 -11.53 26.27 5.42
CA ASN A 130 -12.87 26.42 4.82
C ASN A 130 -13.01 25.92 3.37
N GLY A 131 -11.96 25.37 2.77
CA GLY A 131 -12.03 24.70 1.47
C GLY A 131 -12.80 23.38 1.51
N GLY A 132 -13.12 22.82 0.34
CA GLY A 132 -13.85 21.53 0.24
C GLY A 132 -13.12 20.36 0.90
N ILE A 133 -11.77 20.31 0.76
CA ILE A 133 -10.94 19.28 1.40
C ILE A 133 -10.94 19.47 2.92
N TYR A 134 -10.79 20.69 3.41
CA TYR A 134 -10.88 21.00 4.84
C TYR A 134 -12.22 20.50 5.43
N LYS A 135 -13.34 20.87 4.81
CA LYS A 135 -14.67 20.44 5.26
C LYS A 135 -14.82 18.93 5.27
N TYR A 136 -14.24 18.24 4.27
CA TYR A 136 -14.26 16.79 4.22
C TYR A 136 -13.47 16.19 5.39
N LEU A 137 -12.28 16.69 5.69
CA LEU A 137 -11.45 16.20 6.81
C LEU A 137 -12.12 16.45 8.15
N ILE A 138 -12.64 17.66 8.39
CA ILE A 138 -13.40 17.99 9.61
C ILE A 138 -14.63 17.10 9.74
N GLY A 139 -15.36 16.84 8.64
CA GLY A 139 -16.51 15.93 8.63
C GLY A 139 -16.14 14.47 8.95
N ARG A 140 -14.87 14.11 8.86
CA ARG A 140 -14.32 12.82 9.32
C ARG A 140 -13.71 12.89 10.74
N GLY A 141 -13.83 14.00 11.43
CA GLY A 141 -13.22 14.20 12.74
C GLY A 141 -11.72 14.52 12.71
N ILE A 142 -11.14 14.71 11.51
CA ILE A 142 -9.71 15.01 11.35
C ILE A 142 -9.53 16.53 11.49
N GLY A 143 -9.16 16.98 12.70
CA GLY A 143 -8.93 18.39 13.01
C GLY A 143 -7.64 18.93 12.40
N PRO A 144 -7.46 20.27 12.40
CA PRO A 144 -6.28 20.91 11.79
C PRO A 144 -4.95 20.44 12.39
N GLU A 145 -4.93 20.03 13.66
CA GLU A 145 -3.78 19.50 14.37
C GLU A 145 -3.25 18.19 13.76
N LEU A 146 -4.12 17.43 13.04
CA LEU A 146 -3.78 16.19 12.37
C LEU A 146 -3.39 16.39 10.89
N HIS A 147 -3.42 17.63 10.40
CA HIS A 147 -3.14 17.92 8.98
C HIS A 147 -1.65 17.98 8.64
N LYS A 148 -0.74 17.80 9.59
CA LYS A 148 0.71 17.98 9.42
C LYS A 148 1.30 17.33 8.15
N ASN A 149 0.81 16.15 7.78
CA ASN A 149 1.28 15.40 6.62
C ASN A 149 0.22 15.32 5.49
N ILE A 150 -0.80 16.18 5.55
CA ILE A 150 -1.91 16.22 4.60
C ILE A 150 -1.88 17.54 3.83
N TYR A 151 -1.90 17.43 2.52
CA TYR A 151 -1.86 18.56 1.59
C TYR A 151 -3.05 18.48 0.63
N GLN A 152 -3.38 19.60 0.02
CA GLN A 152 -4.25 19.63 -1.13
C GLN A 152 -3.42 19.89 -2.39
N ALA A 153 -3.85 19.26 -3.49
CA ALA A 153 -3.21 19.44 -4.78
C ALA A 153 -4.24 19.28 -5.90
N LYS A 154 -3.86 19.63 -7.13
CA LYS A 154 -4.62 19.25 -8.32
C LYS A 154 -3.98 18.06 -9.00
N TYR A 155 -4.82 17.14 -9.45
CA TYR A 155 -4.43 16.03 -10.31
C TYR A 155 -4.94 16.29 -11.72
N HIS A 156 -4.03 16.37 -12.68
CA HIS A 156 -4.34 16.52 -14.09
C HIS A 156 -4.45 15.14 -14.74
N LYS A 157 -5.62 14.83 -15.26
CA LYS A 157 -5.84 13.60 -16.03
C LYS A 157 -5.40 13.76 -17.47
N ASN A 158 -5.59 14.96 -18.00
CA ASN A 158 -5.19 15.45 -19.31
C ASN A 158 -5.17 16.98 -19.29
N GLU A 159 -4.85 17.62 -20.40
CA GLU A 159 -4.75 19.08 -20.53
C GLU A 159 -6.03 19.84 -20.12
N ASN A 160 -7.19 19.22 -20.27
CA ASN A 160 -8.50 19.86 -20.08
C ASN A 160 -9.22 19.41 -18.80
N GLU A 161 -8.73 18.38 -18.12
CA GLU A 161 -9.42 17.81 -16.95
C GLU A 161 -8.50 17.72 -15.74
N SER A 162 -8.82 18.51 -14.72
CA SER A 162 -8.16 18.43 -13.43
C SER A 162 -9.17 18.26 -12.29
N GLU A 163 -8.72 17.70 -11.18
CA GLU A 163 -9.53 17.60 -9.97
C GLU A 163 -8.70 17.81 -8.70
N TRP A 164 -9.33 18.37 -7.69
CA TRP A 164 -8.72 18.50 -6.37
C TRP A 164 -8.58 17.14 -5.70
N ILE A 165 -7.42 16.91 -5.15
CA ILE A 165 -7.04 15.70 -4.43
C ILE A 165 -6.50 16.02 -3.05
N ILE A 166 -6.59 15.05 -2.15
CA ILE A 166 -5.84 15.00 -0.91
C ILE A 166 -4.55 14.25 -1.20
N ALA A 167 -3.41 14.85 -0.89
CA ALA A 167 -2.10 14.21 -0.90
C ALA A 167 -1.64 13.99 0.54
N MET A 168 -1.32 12.77 0.90
CA MET A 168 -0.88 12.37 2.23
C MET A 168 0.55 11.87 2.12
N LEU A 169 1.47 12.57 2.78
CA LEU A 169 2.89 12.25 2.72
C LEU A 169 3.29 11.28 3.84
N ASN A 170 4.01 10.24 3.46
CA ASN A 170 4.72 9.39 4.39
C ASN A 170 6.10 10.01 4.64
N ARG A 171 6.21 10.80 5.70
CA ARG A 171 7.41 11.60 5.98
C ARG A 171 7.75 11.71 7.45
N ARG A 172 9.02 12.06 7.72
CA ARG A 172 9.53 12.49 9.02
C ARG A 172 10.34 13.77 8.83
N GLY A 173 9.93 14.86 9.49
CA GLY A 173 10.52 16.17 9.21
C GLY A 173 10.35 16.54 7.74
N ASP A 174 11.46 16.87 7.09
CA ASP A 174 11.48 17.18 5.65
C ASP A 174 11.82 15.99 4.75
N LYS A 175 12.01 14.80 5.31
CA LYS A 175 12.36 13.58 4.59
C LYS A 175 11.11 12.75 4.26
N ILE A 176 10.96 12.35 2.99
CA ILE A 176 9.78 11.70 2.42
C ILE A 176 10.17 10.34 1.85
N ILE A 177 9.32 9.34 2.10
CA ILE A 177 9.49 7.99 1.56
C ILE A 177 8.36 7.58 0.59
N GLY A 178 7.22 8.24 0.63
CA GLY A 178 6.09 7.92 -0.22
C GLY A 178 4.95 8.90 -0.09
N MET A 179 3.98 8.79 -0.99
CA MET A 179 2.80 9.65 -1.02
C MET A 179 1.57 8.87 -1.45
N GLN A 180 0.48 9.03 -0.74
CA GLN A 180 -0.83 8.56 -1.16
C GLN A 180 -1.68 9.73 -1.62
N VAL A 181 -2.38 9.58 -2.74
CA VAL A 181 -3.33 10.59 -3.21
C VAL A 181 -4.72 9.99 -3.40
N ARG A 182 -5.74 10.79 -3.08
CA ARG A 182 -7.14 10.43 -3.29
C ARG A 182 -7.99 11.65 -3.61
N ASN A 183 -9.03 11.48 -4.44
CA ASN A 183 -10.02 12.51 -4.64
C ASN A 183 -11.17 12.39 -3.63
N LEU A 184 -12.03 13.42 -3.59
CA LEU A 184 -13.22 13.43 -2.72
C LEU A 184 -14.42 12.72 -3.35
N LYS A 185 -14.32 12.33 -4.63
CA LYS A 185 -15.40 11.69 -5.35
C LYS A 185 -15.61 10.26 -4.85
N GLY A 186 -16.86 9.89 -4.57
CA GLY A 186 -17.22 8.54 -4.17
C GLY A 186 -17.50 7.61 -5.36
N GLY A 187 -17.73 6.33 -5.07
CA GLY A 187 -18.17 5.32 -6.04
C GLY A 187 -17.12 4.97 -7.10
N ARG A 188 -17.54 4.65 -8.32
CA ARG A 188 -16.68 4.20 -9.42
C ARG A 188 -15.66 5.24 -9.92
N ARG A 189 -15.82 6.51 -9.56
CA ARG A 189 -14.92 7.60 -9.93
C ARG A 189 -13.88 7.91 -8.84
N ARG A 190 -13.83 7.09 -7.81
CA ARG A 190 -12.85 7.26 -6.74
C ARG A 190 -11.45 7.03 -7.29
N MET A 191 -10.63 8.06 -7.22
CA MET A 191 -9.20 7.93 -7.48
C MET A 191 -8.50 7.63 -6.17
N PHE A 192 -7.63 6.63 -6.21
CA PHE A 192 -6.72 6.26 -5.15
C PHE A 192 -5.43 5.79 -5.81
N LYS A 193 -4.33 6.47 -5.54
CA LYS A 193 -3.01 6.12 -6.03
C LYS A 193 -1.99 6.23 -4.93
N ILE A 194 -0.98 5.38 -5.01
CA ILE A 194 0.22 5.47 -4.21
C ILE A 194 1.37 5.73 -5.15
N TYR A 195 2.17 6.68 -4.75
CA TYR A 195 3.48 6.92 -5.32
C TYR A 195 4.50 6.44 -4.29
N ASN A 196 5.15 5.34 -4.59
CA ASN A 196 6.19 4.76 -3.76
C ASN A 196 7.47 5.60 -3.88
N TYR A 197 8.50 5.22 -3.14
CA TYR A 197 9.76 5.94 -3.13
C TYR A 197 10.38 6.08 -4.52
N GLU A 198 10.41 5.01 -5.31
CA GLU A 198 10.96 4.99 -6.68
C GLU A 198 10.23 5.97 -7.60
N ASN A 199 8.90 6.04 -7.53
CA ASN A 199 8.13 6.99 -8.33
C ASN A 199 8.47 8.45 -7.98
N LEU A 200 8.64 8.75 -6.70
CA LEU A 200 9.01 10.09 -6.26
C LEU A 200 10.46 10.42 -6.64
N LEU A 201 11.36 9.46 -6.51
CA LEU A 201 12.76 9.61 -6.89
C LEU A 201 12.93 9.86 -8.38
N GLU A 202 12.19 9.13 -9.22
CA GLU A 202 12.17 9.33 -10.66
C GLU A 202 11.74 10.76 -11.02
N TRP A 203 10.73 11.30 -10.35
CA TRP A 203 10.30 12.68 -10.55
C TRP A 203 11.35 13.70 -10.09
N VAL A 204 11.93 13.51 -8.92
CA VAL A 204 12.92 14.41 -8.35
C VAL A 204 14.21 14.41 -9.16
N ASN A 205 14.58 13.29 -9.76
CA ASN A 205 15.79 13.17 -10.58
C ASN A 205 15.58 13.66 -12.03
N HIS A 206 14.35 13.91 -12.44
CA HIS A 206 14.05 14.31 -13.81
C HIS A 206 14.80 15.61 -14.18
N GLY A 207 15.69 15.52 -15.17
CA GLY A 207 16.46 16.68 -15.67
C GLY A 207 17.56 17.20 -14.76
N LYS A 208 17.88 16.51 -13.65
CA LYS A 208 19.03 16.87 -12.80
C LYS A 208 20.34 16.38 -13.41
N GLU A 209 21.37 17.20 -13.38
CA GLU A 209 22.74 16.82 -13.76
C GLU A 209 23.36 15.86 -12.75
N GLU A 210 23.06 16.07 -11.45
CA GLU A 210 23.47 15.20 -10.34
C GLU A 210 22.22 14.61 -9.69
N PRO A 211 21.75 13.43 -10.16
CA PRO A 211 20.61 12.76 -9.58
C PRO A 211 20.93 12.21 -8.20
N LEU A 212 19.93 12.21 -7.32
CA LEU A 212 20.01 11.47 -6.06
C LEU A 212 20.15 9.98 -6.39
N ASN A 213 21.28 9.40 -5.99
CA ASN A 213 21.60 8.00 -6.22
C ASN A 213 21.31 7.20 -4.95
N VAL A 214 20.58 6.13 -5.10
CA VAL A 214 20.20 5.21 -4.01
C VAL A 214 20.56 3.80 -4.47
N ASP A 215 21.17 3.02 -3.62
CA ASP A 215 21.49 1.64 -3.98
C ASP A 215 20.21 0.78 -4.13
N MET A 216 20.33 -0.35 -4.82
CA MET A 216 19.19 -1.21 -5.11
C MET A 216 18.55 -1.81 -3.85
N GLY A 217 19.35 -2.09 -2.80
CA GLY A 217 18.86 -2.62 -1.54
C GLY A 217 18.00 -1.59 -0.80
N GLU A 218 18.52 -0.37 -0.64
CA GLU A 218 17.78 0.75 -0.06
C GLU A 218 16.50 1.04 -0.85
N MET A 219 16.56 1.03 -2.18
CA MET A 219 15.40 1.25 -3.06
C MET A 219 14.28 0.25 -2.78
N VAL A 220 14.60 -1.02 -2.66
CA VAL A 220 13.62 -2.07 -2.36
C VAL A 220 12.99 -1.85 -1.00
N ILE A 221 13.79 -1.53 0.03
CA ILE A 221 13.32 -1.25 1.38
C ILE A 221 12.41 -0.02 1.37
N TYR A 222 12.85 1.09 0.78
CA TYR A 222 12.09 2.33 0.75
C TYR A 222 10.76 2.20 -0.02
N ASN A 223 10.76 1.46 -1.15
CA ASN A 223 9.55 1.15 -1.88
C ASN A 223 8.55 0.38 -1.01
N LYS A 224 9.02 -0.60 -0.26
CA LYS A 224 8.19 -1.40 0.65
C LYS A 224 7.60 -0.53 1.76
N LEU A 225 8.45 0.27 2.41
CA LEU A 225 8.06 1.15 3.51
C LEU A 225 7.09 2.27 3.08
N SER A 226 7.08 2.64 1.80
CA SER A 226 6.15 3.63 1.26
C SER A 226 4.67 3.27 1.46
N TYR A 227 4.37 1.98 1.65
CA TYR A 227 3.01 1.47 1.85
C TYR A 227 2.58 1.43 3.32
N TYR A 228 3.49 1.73 4.25
CA TYR A 228 3.24 1.78 5.68
C TYR A 228 3.28 3.23 6.15
N PHE A 229 2.16 3.93 6.02
CA PHE A 229 2.11 5.35 6.38
C PHE A 229 2.41 5.58 7.84
N ASN A 230 3.19 6.63 8.09
CA ASN A 230 3.74 7.01 9.39
C ASN A 230 4.88 6.10 9.90
N ILE A 231 5.36 5.13 9.11
CA ILE A 231 6.41 4.18 9.52
C ILE A 231 7.68 4.88 10.04
N LEU A 232 8.05 6.02 9.45
CA LEU A 232 9.23 6.81 9.83
C LEU A 232 9.12 7.46 11.21
N ASN A 233 7.91 7.52 11.82
CA ASN A 233 7.67 8.17 13.10
C ASN A 233 7.28 7.18 14.21
N VAL A 234 7.24 5.90 13.90
CA VAL A 234 6.84 4.85 14.84
C VAL A 234 7.99 4.53 15.80
N ASN A 235 7.65 4.37 17.07
CA ASN A 235 8.54 3.80 18.06
C ASN A 235 8.35 2.28 18.10
N PHE A 236 9.31 1.53 17.56
CA PHE A 236 9.27 0.08 17.45
C PHE A 236 9.45 -0.65 18.78
N GLU A 237 9.92 0.02 19.83
CA GLU A 237 10.01 -0.53 21.20
C GLU A 237 8.66 -0.58 21.91
N LYS A 238 7.63 0.07 21.35
CA LYS A 238 6.29 0.14 21.90
C LYS A 238 5.31 -0.57 20.99
N ARG A 239 4.17 -0.97 21.58
CA ARG A 239 3.06 -1.51 20.78
C ARG A 239 2.69 -0.59 19.62
N ILE A 240 2.64 -1.16 18.43
CA ILE A 240 2.27 -0.50 17.18
C ILE A 240 0.84 -0.87 16.84
N THR A 241 -0.02 0.11 16.65
CA THR A 241 -1.38 -0.13 16.16
C THR A 241 -1.43 0.06 14.66
N VAL A 242 -1.85 -0.99 13.94
CA VAL A 242 -1.87 -1.03 12.49
C VAL A 242 -3.32 -0.92 12.00
N PHE A 243 -3.62 0.15 11.28
CA PHE A 243 -4.93 0.45 10.70
C PHE A 243 -4.99 0.06 9.21
N GLU A 244 -6.19 -0.25 8.72
CA GLU A 244 -6.41 -0.52 7.29
C GLU A 244 -6.14 0.69 6.40
N GLY A 245 -6.38 1.90 6.92
CA GLY A 245 -6.23 3.15 6.18
C GLY A 245 -5.41 4.21 6.89
N TYR A 246 -4.71 5.05 6.09
CA TYR A 246 -3.90 6.13 6.64
C TYR A 246 -4.70 7.12 7.49
N LEU A 247 -5.88 7.55 7.02
CA LEU A 247 -6.67 8.54 7.75
C LEU A 247 -7.16 8.04 9.11
N ASP A 248 -7.34 6.73 9.25
CA ASP A 248 -7.79 6.12 10.50
C ASP A 248 -6.64 6.03 11.52
N SER A 249 -5.40 5.85 11.05
CA SER A 249 -4.22 5.83 11.91
C SER A 249 -3.92 7.18 12.58
N LEU A 250 -4.40 8.29 12.03
CA LEU A 250 -4.14 9.64 12.57
C LEU A 250 -4.71 9.85 13.99
N PHE A 251 -5.69 9.07 14.39
CA PHE A 251 -6.36 9.20 15.69
C PHE A 251 -5.64 8.45 16.83
N TYR A 252 -4.63 7.67 16.51
CA TYR A 252 -4.00 6.81 17.50
C TYR A 252 -2.48 7.03 17.56
N PRO A 253 -1.91 7.19 18.77
CA PRO A 253 -0.46 7.33 18.90
C PRO A 253 0.24 6.02 18.52
N ASN A 254 1.49 6.14 18.05
CA ASN A 254 2.33 5.03 17.65
C ASN A 254 1.62 4.06 16.68
N SER A 255 1.09 4.60 15.62
CA SER A 255 0.27 3.86 14.66
C SER A 255 0.80 3.93 13.24
N ILE A 256 0.43 2.93 12.45
CA ILE A 256 0.69 2.80 11.02
C ILE A 256 -0.64 2.69 10.29
N GLY A 257 -0.77 3.41 9.18
CA GLY A 257 -1.86 3.24 8.23
C GLY A 257 -1.41 2.42 7.03
N LEU A 258 -2.16 1.38 6.69
CA LEU A 258 -1.93 0.56 5.51
C LEU A 258 -2.68 1.09 4.29
N VAL A 259 -2.52 0.39 3.17
CA VAL A 259 -3.20 0.67 1.90
C VAL A 259 -4.34 -0.32 1.67
N GLY A 260 -5.04 -0.69 2.73
CA GLY A 260 -6.11 -1.69 2.73
C GLY A 260 -5.65 -3.06 3.22
N VAL A 261 -6.62 -3.96 3.40
CA VAL A 261 -6.43 -5.29 4.01
C VAL A 261 -5.49 -6.24 3.26
N ASN A 262 -5.21 -5.97 1.99
CA ASN A 262 -4.34 -6.81 1.16
C ASN A 262 -2.89 -6.33 1.11
N THR A 263 -2.49 -5.41 1.98
CA THR A 263 -1.09 -4.99 2.13
C THR A 263 -0.24 -6.17 2.59
N ASP A 264 1.03 -6.19 2.19
CA ASP A 264 2.00 -7.17 2.69
C ASP A 264 2.36 -6.85 4.14
N TYR A 265 2.06 -7.75 5.08
CA TYR A 265 2.30 -7.56 6.51
C TYR A 265 3.66 -8.12 6.97
N ARG A 266 4.38 -8.85 6.11
CA ARG A 266 5.59 -9.59 6.49
C ARG A 266 6.65 -8.72 7.15
N PHE A 267 6.83 -7.50 6.67
CA PHE A 267 7.78 -6.56 7.27
C PHE A 267 7.51 -6.37 8.77
N LEU A 268 6.28 -6.11 9.16
CA LEU A 268 5.92 -5.89 10.57
C LEU A 268 5.96 -7.18 11.38
N GLU A 269 5.51 -8.28 10.80
CA GLU A 269 5.32 -9.56 11.48
C GLU A 269 6.64 -10.32 11.69
N ASN A 270 7.54 -10.28 10.70
CA ASN A 270 8.81 -11.02 10.77
C ASN A 270 9.85 -10.34 11.70
N ASN A 271 9.73 -9.05 11.95
CA ASN A 271 10.65 -8.33 12.84
C ASN A 271 10.30 -8.45 14.34
N GLY A 272 9.25 -9.20 14.68
CA GLY A 272 8.92 -9.49 16.08
C GLY A 272 8.39 -8.29 16.87
N PHE A 273 7.88 -7.25 16.20
CA PHE A 273 7.31 -6.08 16.86
C PHE A 273 6.01 -6.43 17.59
N ASP A 274 5.74 -5.73 18.70
CA ASP A 274 4.44 -5.85 19.41
C ASP A 274 3.37 -5.11 18.59
N ILE A 275 2.58 -5.88 17.82
CA ILE A 275 1.60 -5.38 16.86
C ILE A 275 0.19 -5.64 17.35
N GLN A 276 -0.67 -4.63 17.19
CA GLN A 276 -2.12 -4.75 17.31
C GLN A 276 -2.78 -4.28 16.01
N TYR A 277 -3.60 -5.13 15.41
CA TYR A 277 -4.34 -4.79 14.20
C TYR A 277 -5.69 -4.14 14.50
N PHE A 278 -6.03 -3.14 13.71
CA PHE A 278 -7.30 -2.44 13.77
C PHE A 278 -7.88 -2.33 12.36
N PHE A 279 -8.68 -3.32 11.97
CA PHE A 279 -9.33 -3.35 10.66
C PHE A 279 -10.70 -2.66 10.68
N ASP A 280 -11.22 -2.33 9.50
CA ASP A 280 -12.54 -1.73 9.33
C ASP A 280 -13.66 -2.64 9.86
N ASN A 281 -14.79 -2.03 10.27
CA ASN A 281 -15.97 -2.75 10.71
C ASN A 281 -16.82 -3.18 9.51
N ASP A 282 -16.26 -4.03 8.65
CA ASP A 282 -16.92 -4.64 7.50
C ASP A 282 -16.49 -6.10 7.32
N GLU A 283 -17.06 -6.77 6.32
CA GLU A 283 -16.80 -8.19 6.08
C GLU A 283 -15.31 -8.48 5.80
N ALA A 284 -14.64 -7.63 5.02
CA ALA A 284 -13.22 -7.80 4.71
C ALA A 284 -12.36 -7.62 5.97
N GLY A 285 -12.65 -6.61 6.79
CA GLY A 285 -11.96 -6.36 8.06
C GLY A 285 -12.20 -7.47 9.09
N PHE A 286 -13.42 -8.05 9.15
CA PHE A 286 -13.70 -9.20 10.02
C PHE A 286 -12.92 -10.44 9.62
N ASN A 287 -12.91 -10.79 8.33
CA ASN A 287 -12.18 -11.95 7.83
C ASN A 287 -10.67 -11.79 8.10
N LYS A 288 -10.13 -10.58 7.90
CA LYS A 288 -8.72 -10.32 8.19
C LYS A 288 -8.43 -10.33 9.68
N SER A 289 -9.34 -9.85 10.52
CA SER A 289 -9.22 -9.92 11.98
C SER A 289 -9.16 -11.36 12.47
N GLU A 290 -10.03 -12.24 11.94
CA GLU A 290 -10.02 -13.65 12.26
C GLU A 290 -8.73 -14.35 11.81
N GLU A 291 -8.25 -14.05 10.58
CA GLU A 291 -6.96 -14.54 10.08
C GLU A 291 -5.83 -14.17 11.03
N LYS A 292 -5.72 -12.88 11.41
CA LYS A 292 -4.63 -12.40 12.27
C LYS A 292 -4.72 -12.91 13.72
N MET A 293 -5.92 -13.09 14.26
CA MET A 293 -6.09 -13.76 15.55
C MET A 293 -5.64 -15.22 15.52
N ASN A 294 -5.95 -15.94 14.44
CA ASN A 294 -5.52 -17.34 14.27
C ASN A 294 -3.99 -17.46 14.11
N GLU A 295 -3.34 -16.42 13.58
CA GLU A 295 -1.88 -16.30 13.52
C GLU A 295 -1.24 -15.88 14.86
N GLY A 296 -2.04 -15.56 15.88
CA GLY A 296 -1.59 -15.20 17.23
C GLY A 296 -1.40 -13.72 17.48
N PHE A 297 -1.79 -12.85 16.55
CA PHE A 297 -1.69 -11.40 16.71
C PHE A 297 -2.84 -10.80 17.55
N SER A 298 -2.54 -9.70 18.21
CA SER A 298 -3.56 -8.88 18.88
C SER A 298 -4.43 -8.18 17.83
N VAL A 299 -5.76 -8.23 18.01
CA VAL A 299 -6.72 -7.58 17.12
C VAL A 299 -7.73 -6.77 17.90
N PHE A 300 -8.10 -5.61 17.39
CA PHE A 300 -9.13 -4.78 18.00
C PHE A 300 -10.53 -5.37 17.78
N LEU A 301 -11.32 -5.43 18.86
CA LEU A 301 -12.67 -6.00 18.83
C LEU A 301 -13.74 -4.89 18.81
N TRP A 302 -14.28 -4.60 17.64
CA TRP A 302 -15.35 -3.61 17.44
C TRP A 302 -16.54 -3.80 18.36
N ARG A 303 -16.99 -5.03 18.56
CA ARG A 303 -18.16 -5.33 19.41
C ARG A 303 -17.98 -4.84 20.84
N LYS A 304 -16.77 -4.96 21.39
CA LYS A 304 -16.46 -4.49 22.75
C LYS A 304 -16.54 -2.96 22.82
N LEU A 305 -15.90 -2.26 21.87
CA LEU A 305 -15.97 -0.80 21.79
C LEU A 305 -17.41 -0.31 21.66
N LEU A 306 -18.19 -0.92 20.77
CA LEU A 306 -19.58 -0.52 20.54
C LEU A 306 -20.45 -0.69 21.79
N ASN A 307 -20.27 -1.76 22.55
CA ASN A 307 -20.94 -1.96 23.82
C ASN A 307 -20.52 -0.89 24.85
N ASP A 308 -19.21 -0.64 25.00
CA ASP A 308 -18.71 0.39 25.93
C ASP A 308 -19.26 1.80 25.61
N ILE A 309 -19.44 2.12 24.31
CA ILE A 309 -20.05 3.40 23.89
C ILE A 309 -21.53 3.46 24.26
N VAL A 310 -22.27 2.37 24.06
CA VAL A 310 -23.70 2.30 24.43
C VAL A 310 -23.86 2.48 25.92
N ASP A 311 -23.07 1.78 26.72
CA ASP A 311 -23.12 1.84 28.18
C ASP A 311 -22.78 3.24 28.72
N LYS A 312 -21.76 3.89 28.15
CA LYS A 312 -21.35 5.23 28.56
C LYS A 312 -22.34 6.34 28.20
N LYS A 313 -23.05 6.20 27.08
CA LYS A 313 -24.00 7.22 26.62
C LYS A 313 -25.31 7.27 27.40
N ASN A 314 -25.54 6.33 28.31
CA ASN A 314 -26.71 6.27 29.17
C ASN A 314 -28.02 6.58 28.42
N SER A 315 -28.18 5.96 27.26
CA SER A 315 -29.26 6.24 26.32
C SER A 315 -30.59 5.71 26.84
N ALA A 316 -31.66 6.47 26.67
CA ALA A 316 -33.03 6.03 26.94
C ALA A 316 -33.45 4.81 26.09
N ASP A 317 -32.76 4.58 24.96
CA ASP A 317 -32.92 3.39 24.11
C ASP A 317 -31.53 2.87 23.68
N PRO A 318 -30.87 2.08 24.57
CA PRO A 318 -29.56 1.50 24.29
C PRO A 318 -29.54 0.62 23.05
N TYR A 319 -30.63 -0.12 22.81
CA TYR A 319 -30.74 -1.02 21.66
C TYR A 319 -30.75 -0.26 20.33
N LYS A 320 -31.50 0.83 20.25
CA LYS A 320 -31.55 1.69 19.07
C LYS A 320 -30.20 2.40 18.83
N LEU A 321 -29.55 2.84 19.88
CA LEU A 321 -28.22 3.42 19.82
C LEU A 321 -27.19 2.41 19.30
N PHE A 322 -27.19 1.18 19.83
CA PHE A 322 -26.31 0.10 19.39
C PHE A 322 -26.50 -0.19 17.90
N HIS A 323 -27.74 -0.37 17.43
CA HIS A 323 -28.04 -0.60 16.03
C HIS A 323 -27.62 0.54 15.10
N ARG A 324 -27.56 1.76 15.58
CA ARG A 324 -27.07 2.92 14.84
C ARG A 324 -25.54 2.93 14.77
N ILE A 325 -24.87 2.63 15.87
CA ILE A 325 -23.40 2.64 15.97
C ILE A 325 -22.79 1.44 15.24
N VAL A 326 -23.37 0.28 15.32
CA VAL A 326 -22.87 -0.94 14.66
C VAL A 326 -22.75 -0.84 13.13
N LYS A 327 -23.43 0.14 12.53
CA LYS A 327 -23.35 0.45 11.10
C LYS A 327 -22.15 1.35 10.74
N VAL A 328 -21.43 1.83 11.73
CA VAL A 328 -20.22 2.65 11.50
C VAL A 328 -19.11 1.74 11.01
N LYS A 329 -18.60 2.04 9.82
CA LYS A 329 -17.51 1.28 9.20
C LYS A 329 -16.14 1.68 9.76
N ASP A 330 -15.87 2.98 9.82
CA ASP A 330 -14.55 3.53 10.14
C ASP A 330 -14.57 4.14 11.55
N ILE A 331 -13.46 4.01 12.29
CA ILE A 331 -13.31 4.54 13.66
C ILE A 331 -13.53 6.04 13.74
N ASN A 332 -13.15 6.78 12.72
CA ASN A 332 -13.29 8.24 12.66
C ASN A 332 -14.74 8.73 12.48
N LYS A 333 -15.72 7.83 12.49
CA LYS A 333 -17.16 8.16 12.44
C LYS A 333 -17.88 7.88 13.76
N LEU A 334 -17.19 7.39 14.77
CA LEU A 334 -17.69 7.20 16.12
C LEU A 334 -17.66 8.49 16.92
#